data_cab682c34da926c80060ff02ec4bfa00
#
_entry.id   cab682c34da926c80060ff02ec4bfa00
#
_cell.length_a   1.000
_cell.length_b   1.000
_cell.length_c   1.000
_cell.angle_alpha   90.00
_cell.angle_beta   90.00
_cell.angle_gamma   90.00
#
_symmetry.space_group_name_H-M   'P 1'
#
loop_
_entity.id
_entity.type
_entity.pdbx_description
1 polymer ?
#
loop_
_entity_poly.entity_id
_entity_poly.type
_entity_poly.pdbx_seq_one_letter_code
_entity_poly.pdbx_strand_id
1 'polypeptide(L)'
;LNHALREMDQLFESIYENRGRYSVPPEWLLRGLVLQALYGIRSERLLCEQLDYNMLYRWFVGLGMEDAAWDHSTYTQNRDRLIEHDVVKALFGQVMKQAEDAQLLSSEHFSVDGTLIRAWASHKSFVPKDGPPPDKGGSKSNPEVNFKREKRSNDTHGSITDPDARLTAKSNKAESIPAYMGHVLMDNRGKLAVDTRLTIASGTAEREAAIEMLGELAGEQRKTIGADKNYDTAGFVTACREINVTPHVARNTYEYTTKTGKRAKRESAIDLRTARHPGYEVSQVIRKMIETL
;
A
#
# COMPACT_ATOMS: atom_id res chain seq x y z
N LEU A 1 -10.29 -16.53 9.27
CA LEU A 1 -8.88 -16.60 9.64
C LEU A 1 -8.43 -18.03 9.93
N ASN A 2 -9.09 -18.77 10.84
CA ASN A 2 -8.70 -20.15 11.20
C ASN A 2 -8.63 -21.09 9.98
N HIS A 3 -9.57 -20.96 9.04
CA HIS A 3 -9.55 -21.76 7.82
C HIS A 3 -8.36 -21.36 6.93
N ALA A 4 -8.12 -20.06 6.71
CA ALA A 4 -7.00 -19.57 5.92
C ALA A 4 -5.65 -20.06 6.49
N LEU A 5 -5.48 -20.02 7.80
CA LEU A 5 -4.24 -20.46 8.44
C LEU A 5 -4.01 -21.98 8.27
N ARG A 6 -5.03 -22.82 8.35
CA ARG A 6 -4.91 -24.28 8.12
C ARG A 6 -4.49 -24.62 6.69
N GLU A 7 -4.98 -23.87 5.70
CA GLU A 7 -4.57 -24.05 4.29
C GLU A 7 -3.10 -23.67 4.05
N MET A 8 -2.44 -23.05 5.03
CA MET A 8 -1.05 -22.63 4.97
C MET A 8 -0.09 -23.58 5.72
N ASP A 9 -0.56 -24.67 6.31
CA ASP A 9 0.27 -25.59 7.12
C ASP A 9 1.50 -26.08 6.35
N GLN A 10 1.37 -26.46 5.08
CA GLN A 10 2.49 -26.90 4.24
C GLN A 10 3.53 -25.79 4.03
N LEU A 11 3.11 -24.53 3.89
CA LEU A 11 4.01 -23.39 3.78
C LEU A 11 4.78 -23.21 5.09
N PHE A 12 4.11 -23.31 6.24
CA PHE A 12 4.75 -23.19 7.54
C PHE A 12 5.78 -24.30 7.77
N GLU A 13 5.47 -25.54 7.42
CA GLU A 13 6.42 -26.66 7.50
C GLU A 13 7.67 -26.44 6.64
N SER A 14 7.55 -25.75 5.50
CA SER A 14 8.69 -25.45 4.64
C SER A 14 9.63 -24.38 5.18
N ILE A 15 9.13 -23.49 6.06
CA ILE A 15 9.86 -22.35 6.61
C ILE A 15 10.56 -22.69 7.93
N TYR A 16 9.97 -23.62 8.70
CA TYR A 16 10.45 -23.99 10.03
C TYR A 16 11.11 -25.38 10.01
N GLU A 17 12.33 -25.47 10.53
CA GLU A 17 13.02 -26.74 10.66
C GLU A 17 12.43 -27.58 11.79
N ASN A 18 12.35 -28.88 11.58
CA ASN A 18 11.87 -29.85 12.59
C ASN A 18 12.89 -30.14 13.70
N ARG A 19 14.01 -29.44 13.75
CA ARG A 19 15.10 -29.62 14.72
C ARG A 19 15.48 -28.30 15.35
N GLY A 20 15.71 -28.31 16.67
CA GLY A 20 16.17 -27.15 17.41
C GLY A 20 15.23 -26.76 18.54
N ARG A 21 15.33 -25.50 19.01
CA ARG A 21 14.46 -24.95 20.05
C ARG A 21 13.05 -24.72 19.50
N TYR A 22 12.03 -25.06 20.26
CA TYR A 22 10.65 -24.75 19.88
C TYR A 22 10.48 -23.28 19.52
N SER A 23 9.99 -23.04 18.31
CA SER A 23 9.66 -21.69 17.82
C SER A 23 8.25 -21.31 18.25
N VAL A 24 7.96 -20.00 18.23
CA VAL A 24 6.57 -19.53 18.33
C VAL A 24 5.82 -20.02 17.08
N PRO A 25 4.63 -20.63 17.23
CA PRO A 25 3.84 -21.07 16.08
C PRO A 25 3.59 -19.91 15.10
N PRO A 26 3.80 -20.10 13.78
CA PRO A 26 3.63 -19.05 12.78
C PRO A 26 2.20 -18.50 12.75
N GLU A 27 1.21 -19.32 13.03
CA GLU A 27 -0.19 -18.90 13.11
C GLU A 27 -0.42 -17.88 14.23
N TRP A 28 0.27 -18.03 15.37
CA TRP A 28 0.18 -17.09 16.47
C TRP A 28 0.82 -15.76 16.11
N LEU A 29 1.94 -15.79 15.42
CA LEU A 29 2.63 -14.58 14.92
C LEU A 29 1.75 -13.82 13.92
N LEU A 30 1.13 -14.51 12.97
CA LEU A 30 0.20 -13.91 12.01
C LEU A 30 -1.03 -13.30 12.69
N ARG A 31 -1.59 -13.96 13.70
CA ARG A 31 -2.67 -13.37 14.50
C ARG A 31 -2.20 -12.14 15.26
N GLY A 32 -0.97 -12.14 15.75
CA GLY A 32 -0.35 -10.96 16.34
C GLY A 32 -0.26 -9.78 15.35
N LEU A 33 0.15 -10.03 14.10
CA LEU A 33 0.15 -9.02 13.03
C LEU A 33 -1.26 -8.49 12.73
N VAL A 34 -2.25 -9.37 12.68
CA VAL A 34 -3.65 -8.97 12.49
C VAL A 34 -4.14 -8.09 13.64
N LEU A 35 -3.78 -8.40 14.89
CA LEU A 35 -4.09 -7.54 16.04
C LEU A 35 -3.44 -6.17 15.92
N GLN A 36 -2.16 -6.11 15.52
CA GLN A 36 -1.47 -4.84 15.30
C GLN A 36 -2.20 -3.97 14.28
N ALA A 37 -2.63 -4.55 13.17
CA ALA A 37 -3.35 -3.84 12.13
C ALA A 37 -4.75 -3.37 12.61
N LEU A 38 -5.55 -4.26 13.22
CA LEU A 38 -6.92 -3.96 13.61
C LEU A 38 -7.03 -2.95 14.76
N TYR A 39 -6.09 -3.00 15.70
CA TYR A 39 -6.12 -2.13 16.90
C TYR A 39 -5.11 -0.99 16.85
N GLY A 40 -4.39 -0.81 15.72
CA GLY A 40 -3.41 0.25 15.56
C GLY A 40 -2.27 0.18 16.58
N ILE A 41 -1.82 -1.02 16.95
CA ILE A 41 -0.74 -1.24 17.90
C ILE A 41 0.59 -0.90 17.24
N ARG A 42 1.18 0.23 17.61
CA ARG A 42 2.30 0.84 16.89
C ARG A 42 3.65 0.14 17.04
N SER A 43 3.84 -0.66 18.08
CA SER A 43 5.11 -1.35 18.29
C SER A 43 4.92 -2.78 18.74
N GLU A 44 5.87 -3.63 18.41
CA GLU A 44 5.92 -5.04 18.80
C GLU A 44 6.05 -5.18 20.32
N ARG A 45 6.80 -4.29 20.96
CA ARG A 45 6.88 -4.25 22.42
C ARG A 45 5.49 -4.03 23.04
N LEU A 46 4.73 -3.06 22.53
CA LEU A 46 3.38 -2.80 23.02
C LEU A 46 2.45 -4.00 22.77
N LEU A 47 2.59 -4.69 21.61
CA LEU A 47 1.84 -5.93 21.36
C LEU A 47 2.16 -6.99 22.41
N CYS A 48 3.44 -7.25 22.66
CA CYS A 48 3.87 -8.24 23.66
C CYS A 48 3.39 -7.87 25.07
N GLU A 49 3.50 -6.60 25.48
CA GLU A 49 2.95 -6.10 26.75
C GLU A 49 1.43 -6.32 26.82
N GLN A 50 0.69 -6.07 25.75
CA GLN A 50 -0.76 -6.33 25.71
C GLN A 50 -1.07 -7.83 25.83
N LEU A 51 -0.25 -8.70 25.26
CA LEU A 51 -0.41 -10.14 25.37
C LEU A 51 -0.15 -10.68 26.81
N ASP A 52 0.52 -9.92 27.68
CA ASP A 52 0.71 -10.30 29.08
C ASP A 52 -0.59 -10.22 29.90
N TYR A 53 -1.44 -9.25 29.63
CA TYR A 53 -2.61 -8.99 30.49
C TYR A 53 -3.95 -8.91 29.75
N ASN A 54 -3.98 -8.73 28.44
CA ASN A 54 -5.22 -8.65 27.67
C ASN A 54 -5.73 -10.03 27.28
N MET A 55 -6.70 -10.53 28.03
CA MET A 55 -7.27 -11.86 27.84
C MET A 55 -7.89 -12.09 26.47
N LEU A 56 -8.48 -11.06 25.86
CA LEU A 56 -9.05 -11.14 24.52
C LEU A 56 -7.95 -11.35 23.47
N TYR A 57 -6.83 -10.63 23.60
CA TYR A 57 -5.70 -10.77 22.69
C TYR A 57 -5.02 -12.11 22.84
N ARG A 58 -4.84 -12.60 24.07
CA ARG A 58 -4.31 -13.94 24.36
C ARG A 58 -5.16 -15.02 23.70
N TRP A 59 -6.47 -14.97 23.93
CA TRP A 59 -7.42 -15.91 23.32
C TRP A 59 -7.37 -15.85 21.79
N PHE A 60 -7.36 -14.65 21.20
CA PHE A 60 -7.32 -14.48 19.75
C PHE A 60 -6.05 -15.03 19.13
N VAL A 61 -4.92 -14.84 19.76
CA VAL A 61 -3.61 -15.34 19.30
C VAL A 61 -3.50 -16.84 19.48
N GLY A 62 -4.07 -17.39 20.54
CA GLY A 62 -4.02 -18.82 20.90
C GLY A 62 -3.23 -19.10 22.17
N LEU A 63 -2.85 -18.06 22.95
CA LEU A 63 -2.20 -18.20 24.23
C LEU A 63 -3.19 -18.60 25.33
N GLY A 64 -2.87 -19.66 26.08
CA GLY A 64 -3.58 -20.05 27.28
C GLY A 64 -3.31 -19.12 28.46
N MET A 65 -4.00 -19.33 29.57
CA MET A 65 -3.85 -18.49 30.78
C MET A 65 -2.44 -18.55 31.38
N GLU A 66 -1.82 -19.74 31.37
CA GLU A 66 -0.52 -20.00 31.95
C GLU A 66 0.66 -19.82 30.97
N ASP A 67 0.38 -19.59 29.68
CA ASP A 67 1.43 -19.42 28.68
C ASP A 67 2.12 -18.07 28.88
N ALA A 68 3.45 -18.04 28.77
CA ALA A 68 4.18 -16.79 28.74
C ALA A 68 3.96 -16.06 27.40
N ALA A 69 3.76 -14.75 27.45
CA ALA A 69 3.80 -13.93 26.23
C ALA A 69 5.23 -13.94 25.65
N TRP A 70 5.32 -13.61 24.36
CA TRP A 70 6.60 -13.60 23.66
C TRP A 70 7.43 -12.37 24.05
N ASP A 71 8.75 -12.54 24.04
CA ASP A 71 9.65 -11.39 24.02
C ASP A 71 9.58 -10.68 22.66
N HIS A 72 9.62 -9.35 22.69
CA HIS A 72 9.49 -8.53 21.49
C HIS A 72 10.60 -8.82 20.45
N SER A 73 11.83 -9.15 20.89
CA SER A 73 12.93 -9.47 19.98
C SER A 73 12.70 -10.80 19.27
N THR A 74 12.15 -11.79 19.98
CA THR A 74 11.72 -13.06 19.41
C THR A 74 10.62 -12.85 18.38
N TYR A 75 9.65 -11.99 18.67
CA TYR A 75 8.58 -11.65 17.74
C TYR A 75 9.12 -10.96 16.49
N THR A 76 10.01 -9.96 16.63
CA THR A 76 10.64 -9.25 15.52
C THR A 76 11.36 -10.21 14.56
N GLN A 77 12.22 -11.07 15.08
CA GLN A 77 12.99 -12.03 14.26
C GLN A 77 12.08 -12.99 13.48
N ASN A 78 11.02 -13.48 14.13
CA ASN A 78 10.08 -14.38 13.46
C ASN A 78 9.21 -13.65 12.45
N ARG A 79 8.78 -12.41 12.73
CA ARG A 79 8.05 -11.58 11.77
C ARG A 79 8.88 -11.34 10.51
N ASP A 80 10.16 -11.00 10.66
CA ASP A 80 11.05 -10.76 9.52
C ASP A 80 11.16 -12.02 8.64
N ARG A 81 11.25 -13.21 9.26
CA ARG A 81 11.18 -14.50 8.54
C ARG A 81 9.87 -14.67 7.78
N LEU A 82 8.72 -14.35 8.38
CA LEU A 82 7.42 -14.44 7.69
C LEU A 82 7.34 -13.47 6.49
N ILE A 83 7.96 -12.30 6.59
CA ILE A 83 8.03 -11.32 5.50
C ILE A 83 8.93 -11.85 4.37
N GLU A 84 10.12 -12.38 4.69
CA GLU A 84 11.07 -12.94 3.72
C GLU A 84 10.47 -14.08 2.88
N HIS A 85 9.52 -14.81 3.44
CA HIS A 85 8.83 -15.92 2.78
C HIS A 85 7.43 -15.56 2.24
N ASP A 86 7.10 -14.28 2.09
CA ASP A 86 5.81 -13.81 1.56
C ASP A 86 4.56 -14.36 2.28
N VAL A 87 4.69 -14.76 3.54
CA VAL A 87 3.61 -15.43 4.29
C VAL A 87 2.37 -14.55 4.45
N VAL A 88 2.56 -13.24 4.61
CA VAL A 88 1.45 -12.27 4.70
C VAL A 88 0.69 -12.20 3.38
N LYS A 89 1.40 -12.24 2.25
CA LYS A 89 0.80 -12.28 0.91
C LYS A 89 0.03 -13.58 0.71
N ALA A 90 0.59 -14.72 1.15
CA ALA A 90 -0.09 -16.01 1.09
C ALA A 90 -1.38 -16.02 1.93
N LEU A 91 -1.34 -15.44 3.16
CA LEU A 91 -2.55 -15.29 3.99
C LEU A 91 -3.62 -14.47 3.28
N PHE A 92 -3.25 -13.34 2.68
CA PHE A 92 -4.17 -12.51 1.91
C PHE A 92 -4.79 -13.32 0.76
N GLY A 93 -3.98 -14.09 0.01
CA GLY A 93 -4.45 -14.97 -1.07
C GLY A 93 -5.47 -16.01 -0.58
N GLN A 94 -5.27 -16.62 0.59
CA GLN A 94 -6.24 -17.57 1.18
C GLN A 94 -7.55 -16.89 1.59
N VAL A 95 -7.49 -15.64 2.10
CA VAL A 95 -8.69 -14.87 2.41
C VAL A 95 -9.45 -14.52 1.12
N MET A 96 -8.74 -14.13 0.06
CA MET A 96 -9.33 -13.84 -1.25
C MET A 96 -10.02 -15.05 -1.85
N LYS A 97 -9.39 -16.24 -1.78
CA LYS A 97 -9.98 -17.50 -2.23
C LYS A 97 -11.29 -17.79 -1.49
N GLN A 98 -11.33 -17.61 -0.16
CA GLN A 98 -12.56 -17.79 0.61
C GLN A 98 -13.66 -16.79 0.20
N ALA A 99 -13.29 -15.54 -0.12
CA ALA A 99 -14.25 -14.55 -0.60
C ALA A 99 -14.81 -14.92 -1.99
N GLU A 100 -13.97 -15.49 -2.86
CA GLU A 100 -14.37 -15.99 -4.17
C GLU A 100 -15.30 -17.19 -4.06
N ASP A 101 -14.95 -18.20 -3.26
CA ASP A 101 -15.77 -19.39 -2.97
C ASP A 101 -17.14 -19.02 -2.37
N ALA A 102 -17.17 -17.97 -1.56
CA ALA A 102 -18.40 -17.40 -1.01
C ALA A 102 -19.17 -16.49 -1.98
N GLN A 103 -18.70 -16.32 -3.22
CA GLN A 103 -19.29 -15.46 -4.26
C GLN A 103 -19.43 -13.99 -3.85
N LEU A 104 -18.50 -13.51 -3.01
CA LEU A 104 -18.47 -12.13 -2.55
C LEU A 104 -17.74 -11.20 -3.52
N LEU A 105 -17.02 -11.75 -4.50
CA LEU A 105 -16.26 -11.00 -5.50
C LEU A 105 -16.97 -11.01 -6.85
N SER A 106 -16.78 -9.94 -7.61
CA SER A 106 -17.08 -9.89 -9.04
C SER A 106 -15.78 -10.00 -9.85
N SER A 107 -15.89 -10.44 -11.10
CA SER A 107 -14.74 -10.47 -12.02
C SER A 107 -14.76 -9.33 -13.04
N GLU A 108 -15.63 -8.33 -12.86
CA GLU A 108 -15.97 -7.38 -13.91
C GLU A 108 -15.69 -5.91 -13.60
N HIS A 109 -15.95 -5.48 -12.37
CA HIS A 109 -15.97 -4.06 -12.01
C HIS A 109 -15.06 -3.77 -10.84
N PHE A 110 -14.05 -2.95 -11.06
CA PHE A 110 -13.05 -2.62 -10.04
C PHE A 110 -12.89 -1.12 -9.87
N SER A 111 -12.29 -0.73 -8.75
CA SER A 111 -11.83 0.64 -8.49
C SER A 111 -10.41 0.62 -7.97
N VAL A 112 -9.62 1.62 -8.30
CA VAL A 112 -8.24 1.77 -7.83
C VAL A 112 -8.04 3.14 -7.22
N ASP A 113 -7.25 3.18 -6.15
CA ASP A 113 -6.77 4.42 -5.55
C ASP A 113 -5.38 4.23 -4.95
N GLY A 114 -4.65 5.34 -4.82
CA GLY A 114 -3.34 5.40 -4.21
C GLY A 114 -3.35 6.24 -2.93
N THR A 115 -2.59 5.81 -1.93
CA THR A 115 -2.40 6.56 -0.69
C THR A 115 -0.92 6.69 -0.35
N LEU A 116 -0.55 7.81 0.31
CA LEU A 116 0.81 7.99 0.79
C LEU A 116 0.99 7.29 2.13
N ILE A 117 1.96 6.40 2.19
CA ILE A 117 2.38 5.71 3.42
C ILE A 117 3.67 6.34 3.90
N ARG A 118 3.64 6.96 5.08
CA ARG A 118 4.83 7.62 5.65
C ARG A 118 5.93 6.60 5.88
N ALA A 119 7.12 6.90 5.38
CA ALA A 119 8.32 6.15 5.69
C ALA A 119 8.76 6.40 7.14
N TRP A 120 9.47 5.44 7.73
CA TRP A 120 10.09 5.59 9.06
C TRP A 120 11.34 6.48 9.03
N ALA A 121 11.44 7.34 8.03
CA ALA A 121 12.50 8.30 7.83
C ALA A 121 12.05 9.70 8.20
N SER A 122 12.95 10.51 8.73
CA SER A 122 12.71 11.94 9.00
C SER A 122 13.27 12.79 7.86
N HIS A 123 12.79 14.02 7.71
CA HIS A 123 13.42 15.00 6.80
C HIS A 123 14.92 15.20 7.08
N LYS A 124 15.37 14.98 8.32
CA LYS A 124 16.77 15.11 8.72
C LYS A 124 17.67 14.05 8.09
N SER A 125 17.13 12.87 7.81
CA SER A 125 17.88 11.80 7.17
C SER A 125 18.16 12.01 5.68
N PHE A 126 17.51 13.01 5.06
CA PHE A 126 17.74 13.34 3.65
C PHE A 126 18.99 14.19 3.51
N VAL A 127 20.03 13.60 2.97
CA VAL A 127 21.35 14.20 2.71
C VAL A 127 21.61 14.28 1.20
N PRO A 128 22.49 15.19 0.72
CA PRO A 128 22.91 15.22 -0.68
C PRO A 128 23.44 13.87 -1.14
N LYS A 129 23.06 13.42 -2.33
CA LYS A 129 23.54 12.16 -2.94
C LYS A 129 25.02 12.27 -3.38
N ASP A 130 25.37 13.44 -3.91
CA ASP A 130 26.71 13.75 -4.41
C ASP A 130 27.31 14.83 -3.53
N GLY A 131 28.35 14.49 -2.75
CA GLY A 131 29.05 15.45 -1.92
C GLY A 131 29.46 14.91 -0.56
N PRO A 132 30.40 15.58 0.11
CA PRO A 132 30.70 15.27 1.50
C PRO A 132 29.43 15.44 2.35
N PRO A 133 29.27 14.69 3.46
CA PRO A 133 28.17 14.92 4.38
C PRO A 133 28.16 16.38 4.79
N PRO A 134 26.97 17.00 4.93
CA PRO A 134 26.85 18.43 5.18
C PRO A 134 27.75 18.86 6.33
N ASP A 135 28.54 19.90 6.06
CA ASP A 135 29.41 20.48 7.07
C ASP A 135 28.61 20.76 8.35
N LYS A 136 29.17 20.47 9.52
CA LYS A 136 28.51 20.50 10.83
C LYS A 136 28.05 21.90 11.28
N GLY A 137 27.49 22.67 10.37
CA GLY A 137 26.97 24.03 10.57
C GLY A 137 25.55 24.09 11.14
N GLY A 138 25.06 23.00 11.77
CA GLY A 138 23.76 22.97 12.41
C GLY A 138 23.65 23.75 13.70
N SER A 139 22.42 24.03 14.15
CA SER A 139 22.19 24.66 15.45
C SER A 139 22.70 23.77 16.60
N LYS A 140 22.94 24.36 17.80
CA LYS A 140 23.37 23.60 19.00
C LYS A 140 22.52 22.35 19.31
N SER A 141 21.25 22.35 18.92
CA SER A 141 20.33 21.22 19.07
C SER A 141 20.34 20.25 17.89
N ASN A 142 21.03 20.58 16.77
CA ASN A 142 21.04 19.75 15.55
C ASN A 142 22.27 20.07 14.70
N PRO A 143 23.47 19.65 15.16
CA PRO A 143 24.73 20.02 14.53
C PRO A 143 24.95 19.45 13.13
N GLU A 144 24.17 18.44 12.73
CA GLU A 144 24.40 17.67 11.51
C GLU A 144 23.61 18.16 10.30
N VAL A 145 22.63 19.07 10.47
CA VAL A 145 21.74 19.48 9.37
C VAL A 145 21.43 20.97 9.40
N ASN A 146 21.77 21.66 8.31
CA ASN A 146 21.34 23.04 8.08
C ASN A 146 19.99 23.09 7.37
N PHE A 147 18.88 23.25 8.10
CA PHE A 147 17.53 23.35 7.55
C PHE A 147 17.23 24.70 6.89
N LYS A 148 18.06 25.70 7.10
CA LYS A 148 17.80 27.04 6.61
C LYS A 148 18.41 27.20 5.21
N ARG A 149 17.57 27.14 4.16
CA ARG A 149 17.82 27.54 2.76
C ARG A 149 18.08 26.44 1.72
N GLU A 150 18.20 25.17 2.04
CA GLU A 150 18.33 24.15 1.00
C GLU A 150 16.97 23.59 0.57
N LYS A 151 16.67 23.71 -0.72
CA LYS A 151 15.52 23.05 -1.33
C LYS A 151 15.90 21.60 -1.59
N ARG A 152 15.39 20.69 -0.78
CA ARG A 152 15.61 19.26 -0.95
C ARG A 152 14.67 18.72 -2.03
N SER A 153 15.21 17.92 -2.92
CA SER A 153 14.46 17.18 -3.94
C SER A 153 14.95 15.75 -4.03
N ASN A 154 14.13 14.86 -4.57
CA ASN A 154 14.51 13.46 -4.76
C ASN A 154 15.67 13.26 -5.73
N ASP A 155 15.94 14.25 -6.61
CA ASP A 155 17.04 14.21 -7.55
C ASP A 155 18.37 14.44 -6.85
N THR A 156 18.41 15.37 -5.90
CA THR A 156 19.62 15.84 -5.23
C THR A 156 19.85 15.22 -3.86
N HIS A 157 18.80 14.70 -3.20
CA HIS A 157 18.88 14.16 -1.84
C HIS A 157 18.28 12.76 -1.75
N GLY A 158 18.82 11.96 -0.82
CA GLY A 158 18.31 10.65 -0.45
C GLY A 158 18.34 10.46 1.06
N SER A 159 17.46 9.63 1.59
CA SER A 159 17.47 9.29 3.00
C SER A 159 18.58 8.26 3.30
N ILE A 160 19.35 8.51 4.35
CA ILE A 160 20.34 7.56 4.86
C ILE A 160 19.72 6.50 5.77
N THR A 161 18.53 6.77 6.33
CA THR A 161 17.81 5.84 7.20
C THR A 161 16.96 4.87 6.39
N ASP A 162 16.37 5.35 5.30
CA ASP A 162 15.49 4.59 4.42
C ASP A 162 15.75 5.04 2.96
N PRO A 163 16.68 4.38 2.25
CA PRO A 163 17.13 4.79 0.91
C PRO A 163 16.02 4.80 -0.15
N ASP A 164 14.97 4.02 0.04
CA ASP A 164 13.85 3.91 -0.89
C ASP A 164 12.75 4.94 -0.65
N ALA A 165 12.74 5.58 0.53
CA ALA A 165 11.80 6.66 0.81
C ALA A 165 12.00 7.85 -0.12
N ARG A 166 10.91 8.46 -0.58
CA ARG A 166 10.93 9.65 -1.43
C ARG A 166 10.16 10.78 -0.79
N LEU A 167 10.69 12.00 -0.99
CA LEU A 167 9.98 13.22 -0.62
C LEU A 167 8.78 13.39 -1.57
N THR A 168 7.58 13.33 -1.04
CA THR A 168 6.36 13.46 -1.83
C THR A 168 5.30 14.25 -1.06
N ALA A 169 4.39 14.88 -1.79
CA ALA A 169 3.32 15.67 -1.22
C ALA A 169 1.98 15.28 -1.86
N LYS A 170 0.92 15.22 -1.06
CA LYS A 170 -0.44 14.91 -1.54
C LYS A 170 -0.97 15.96 -2.53
N SER A 171 -0.47 17.20 -2.47
CA SER A 171 -0.84 18.28 -3.38
C SER A 171 0.29 19.31 -3.44
N ASN A 172 0.26 20.20 -4.46
CA ASN A 172 1.24 21.28 -4.63
C ASN A 172 1.34 22.26 -3.44
N LYS A 173 0.36 22.29 -2.56
CA LYS A 173 0.31 23.14 -1.35
C LYS A 173 0.56 22.37 -0.06
N ALA A 174 0.62 21.05 -0.11
CA ALA A 174 0.88 20.22 1.05
C ALA A 174 2.39 20.15 1.34
N GLU A 175 2.72 19.92 2.60
CA GLU A 175 4.09 19.63 3.00
C GLU A 175 4.58 18.35 2.34
N SER A 176 5.80 18.37 1.86
CA SER A 176 6.47 17.18 1.33
C SER A 176 6.95 16.33 2.50
N ILE A 177 6.60 15.05 2.48
CA ILE A 177 6.96 14.07 3.52
C ILE A 177 7.73 12.91 2.92
N PRO A 178 8.64 12.27 3.68
CA PRO A 178 9.21 10.98 3.30
C PRO A 178 8.11 9.93 3.28
N ALA A 179 7.86 9.31 2.12
CA ALA A 179 6.78 8.35 1.98
C ALA A 179 7.03 7.36 0.83
N TYR A 180 6.29 6.28 0.90
CA TYR A 180 5.98 5.33 -0.15
C TYR A 180 4.58 5.59 -0.69
N MET A 181 4.21 4.90 -1.75
CA MET A 181 2.87 4.93 -2.28
C MET A 181 2.25 3.54 -2.16
N GLY A 182 1.18 3.45 -1.38
CA GLY A 182 0.34 2.27 -1.28
C GLY A 182 -0.79 2.35 -2.31
N HIS A 183 -1.09 1.23 -2.96
CA HIS A 183 -2.13 1.12 -3.96
C HIS A 183 -3.10 0.02 -3.54
N VAL A 184 -4.38 0.25 -3.74
CA VAL A 184 -5.44 -0.71 -3.47
C VAL A 184 -6.29 -0.87 -4.71
N LEU A 185 -6.56 -2.10 -5.08
CA LEU A 185 -7.55 -2.48 -6.07
C LEU A 185 -8.76 -3.08 -5.34
N MET A 186 -9.92 -2.49 -5.53
CA MET A 186 -11.17 -2.89 -4.87
C MET A 186 -12.12 -3.50 -5.89
N ASP A 187 -12.74 -4.62 -5.54
CA ASP A 187 -13.94 -5.11 -6.23
C ASP A 187 -15.14 -4.22 -5.90
N ASN A 188 -15.84 -3.75 -6.92
CA ASN A 188 -16.96 -2.81 -6.75
C ASN A 188 -18.23 -3.46 -6.20
N ARG A 189 -18.40 -4.77 -6.41
CA ARG A 189 -19.58 -5.50 -5.94
C ARG A 189 -19.47 -5.83 -4.46
N GLY A 190 -18.38 -6.50 -4.07
CA GLY A 190 -18.13 -6.90 -2.69
C GLY A 190 -17.55 -5.79 -1.83
N LYS A 191 -17.01 -4.72 -2.43
CA LYS A 191 -16.28 -3.63 -1.76
C LYS A 191 -15.10 -4.17 -0.93
N LEU A 192 -14.45 -5.21 -1.45
CA LEU A 192 -13.30 -5.85 -0.83
C LEU A 192 -12.03 -5.48 -1.59
N ALA A 193 -10.94 -5.26 -0.87
CA ALA A 193 -9.62 -5.13 -1.49
C ALA A 193 -9.26 -6.48 -2.11
N VAL A 194 -8.97 -6.50 -3.43
CA VAL A 194 -8.61 -7.71 -4.17
C VAL A 194 -7.13 -7.80 -4.46
N ASP A 195 -6.44 -6.66 -4.51
CA ASP A 195 -4.98 -6.59 -4.57
C ASP A 195 -4.48 -5.31 -3.89
N THR A 196 -3.26 -5.37 -3.37
CA THR A 196 -2.58 -4.23 -2.75
C THR A 196 -1.11 -4.23 -3.16
N ARG A 197 -0.57 -3.04 -3.45
CA ARG A 197 0.83 -2.85 -3.82
C ARG A 197 1.46 -1.73 -3.01
N LEU A 198 2.75 -1.88 -2.74
CA LEU A 198 3.57 -0.82 -2.19
C LEU A 198 4.67 -0.50 -3.21
N THR A 199 4.78 0.77 -3.58
CA THR A 199 5.80 1.22 -4.53
C THR A 199 6.59 2.40 -3.99
N ILE A 200 7.76 2.64 -4.57
CA ILE A 200 8.48 3.89 -4.37
C ILE A 200 7.62 5.04 -4.94
N ALA A 201 7.43 6.09 -4.14
CA ALA A 201 6.59 7.20 -4.56
C ALA A 201 7.17 7.94 -5.77
N SER A 202 6.41 7.98 -6.86
CA SER A 202 6.73 8.70 -8.10
C SER A 202 5.48 9.35 -8.70
N GLY A 203 5.65 10.19 -9.70
CA GLY A 203 4.52 10.80 -10.42
C GLY A 203 3.73 9.84 -11.32
N THR A 204 4.22 8.61 -11.54
CA THR A 204 3.62 7.60 -12.41
C THR A 204 3.21 6.33 -11.67
N ALA A 205 3.73 6.12 -10.46
CA ALA A 205 3.57 4.89 -9.68
C ALA A 205 2.11 4.43 -9.54
N GLU A 206 1.16 5.36 -9.32
CA GLU A 206 -0.27 5.01 -9.20
C GLU A 206 -0.80 4.32 -10.46
N ARG A 207 -0.44 4.85 -11.63
CA ARG A 207 -0.93 4.32 -12.92
C ARG A 207 -0.25 3.03 -13.30
N GLU A 208 1.05 2.91 -13.03
CA GLU A 208 1.85 1.70 -13.28
C GLU A 208 1.35 0.56 -12.40
N ALA A 209 1.24 0.76 -11.09
CA ALA A 209 0.73 -0.23 -10.16
C ALA A 209 -0.71 -0.67 -10.51
N ALA A 210 -1.58 0.26 -10.93
CA ALA A 210 -2.94 -0.06 -11.34
C ALA A 210 -2.97 -0.99 -12.57
N ILE A 211 -2.12 -0.77 -13.56
CA ILE A 211 -2.03 -1.63 -14.74
C ILE A 211 -1.49 -3.02 -14.39
N GLU A 212 -0.46 -3.09 -13.52
CA GLU A 212 0.08 -4.36 -13.05
C GLU A 212 -0.98 -5.18 -12.30
N MET A 213 -1.67 -4.59 -11.30
CA MET A 213 -2.74 -5.24 -10.56
C MET A 213 -3.87 -5.73 -11.47
N LEU A 214 -4.28 -4.91 -12.45
CA LEU A 214 -5.33 -5.27 -13.40
C LEU A 214 -4.89 -6.41 -14.35
N GLY A 215 -3.61 -6.44 -14.73
CA GLY A 215 -3.05 -7.48 -15.59
C GLY A 215 -2.98 -8.85 -14.90
N GLU A 216 -2.87 -8.87 -13.58
CA GLU A 216 -2.85 -10.12 -12.78
C GLU A 216 -4.25 -10.66 -12.45
N LEU A 217 -5.31 -9.88 -12.67
CA LEU A 217 -6.68 -10.36 -12.45
C LEU A 217 -7.04 -11.50 -13.42
N ALA A 218 -7.46 -12.63 -12.86
CA ALA A 218 -7.89 -13.79 -13.62
C ALA A 218 -9.09 -13.49 -14.54
N GLY A 219 -9.19 -14.25 -15.63
CA GLY A 219 -10.32 -14.24 -16.56
C GLY A 219 -10.14 -13.30 -17.75
N GLU A 220 -10.66 -13.75 -18.90
CA GLU A 220 -10.58 -13.05 -20.20
C GLU A 220 -11.74 -12.06 -20.42
N GLN A 221 -12.74 -12.04 -19.56
CA GLN A 221 -13.88 -11.16 -19.68
C GLN A 221 -13.47 -9.69 -19.61
N ARG A 222 -14.23 -8.85 -20.30
CA ARG A 222 -14.02 -7.42 -20.27
C ARG A 222 -14.27 -6.85 -18.88
N LYS A 223 -13.29 -6.14 -18.35
CA LYS A 223 -13.36 -5.50 -17.04
C LYS A 223 -13.58 -3.99 -17.16
N THR A 224 -13.98 -3.35 -16.08
CA THR A 224 -13.99 -1.88 -15.94
C THR A 224 -13.19 -1.45 -14.72
N ILE A 225 -12.54 -0.30 -14.82
CA ILE A 225 -11.78 0.29 -13.71
C ILE A 225 -12.25 1.72 -13.41
N GLY A 226 -12.78 1.96 -12.21
CA GLY A 226 -13.07 3.28 -11.66
C GLY A 226 -11.80 3.89 -11.04
N ALA A 227 -11.47 5.12 -11.45
CA ALA A 227 -10.32 5.82 -10.91
C ALA A 227 -10.55 7.34 -10.88
N ASP A 228 -9.70 8.06 -10.13
CA ASP A 228 -9.76 9.49 -10.02
C ASP A 228 -9.21 10.21 -11.27
N LYS A 229 -9.29 11.55 -11.29
CA LYS A 229 -8.85 12.38 -12.41
C LYS A 229 -7.33 12.34 -12.66
N ASN A 230 -6.51 11.86 -11.70
CA ASN A 230 -5.07 11.75 -11.89
C ASN A 230 -4.70 10.61 -12.84
N TYR A 231 -5.59 9.64 -13.00
CA TYR A 231 -5.46 8.55 -13.95
C TYR A 231 -5.91 8.93 -15.38
N ASP A 232 -6.50 10.11 -15.60
CA ASP A 232 -6.93 10.57 -16.93
C ASP A 232 -5.73 11.01 -17.78
N THR A 233 -4.98 10.05 -18.26
CA THR A 233 -3.84 10.22 -19.17
C THR A 233 -3.97 9.29 -20.37
N ALA A 234 -3.48 9.73 -21.55
CA ALA A 234 -3.54 8.91 -22.76
C ALA A 234 -2.84 7.56 -22.56
N GLY A 235 -1.68 7.54 -21.89
CA GLY A 235 -0.93 6.32 -21.62
C GLY A 235 -1.73 5.32 -20.78
N PHE A 236 -2.34 5.74 -19.68
CA PHE A 236 -3.14 4.86 -18.83
C PHE A 236 -4.38 4.32 -19.56
N VAL A 237 -5.10 5.20 -20.29
CA VAL A 237 -6.28 4.79 -21.07
C VAL A 237 -5.93 3.77 -22.14
N THR A 238 -4.79 3.94 -22.83
CA THR A 238 -4.31 3.00 -23.84
C THR A 238 -3.93 1.67 -23.19
N ALA A 239 -3.12 1.68 -22.14
CA ALA A 239 -2.71 0.48 -21.43
C ALA A 239 -3.91 -0.32 -20.86
N CYS A 240 -4.92 0.35 -20.29
CA CYS A 240 -6.15 -0.33 -19.87
C CYS A 240 -6.82 -1.06 -21.04
N ARG A 241 -6.92 -0.43 -22.21
CA ARG A 241 -7.57 -1.03 -23.39
C ARG A 241 -6.80 -2.21 -23.97
N GLU A 242 -5.47 -2.18 -23.91
CA GLU A 242 -4.60 -3.28 -24.34
C GLU A 242 -4.81 -4.54 -23.51
N ILE A 243 -5.13 -4.40 -22.22
CA ILE A 243 -5.46 -5.52 -21.32
C ILE A 243 -6.97 -5.79 -21.20
N ASN A 244 -7.77 -5.37 -22.17
CA ASN A 244 -9.23 -5.54 -22.21
C ASN A 244 -10.00 -4.92 -21.05
N VAL A 245 -9.50 -3.81 -20.50
CA VAL A 245 -10.14 -3.04 -19.41
C VAL A 245 -10.72 -1.74 -19.94
N THR A 246 -11.98 -1.43 -19.60
CA THR A 246 -12.61 -0.15 -19.94
C THR A 246 -12.35 0.86 -18.80
N PRO A 247 -11.63 1.97 -19.05
CA PRO A 247 -11.33 2.95 -18.02
C PRO A 247 -12.54 3.86 -17.77
N HIS A 248 -13.15 3.75 -16.60
CA HIS A 248 -14.15 4.66 -16.05
C HIS A 248 -13.46 5.70 -15.15
N VAL A 249 -12.51 6.44 -15.71
CA VAL A 249 -11.72 7.46 -15.01
C VAL A 249 -12.45 8.80 -15.00
N ALA A 250 -12.39 9.51 -13.88
CA ALA A 250 -12.97 10.85 -13.79
C ALA A 250 -12.27 11.81 -14.77
N ARG A 251 -13.04 12.44 -15.65
CA ARG A 251 -12.51 13.30 -16.72
C ARG A 251 -11.82 14.53 -16.14
N ASN A 252 -10.61 14.79 -16.59
CA ASN A 252 -9.79 15.91 -16.16
C ASN A 252 -9.69 16.96 -17.28
N THR A 253 -10.68 17.84 -17.36
CA THR A 253 -10.73 18.93 -18.34
C THR A 253 -10.62 20.26 -17.62
N TYR A 254 -9.69 21.11 -18.05
CA TYR A 254 -9.54 22.48 -17.54
C TYR A 254 -8.88 23.40 -18.55
N GLU A 255 -9.18 24.68 -18.45
CA GLU A 255 -8.52 25.71 -19.23
C GLU A 255 -7.34 26.28 -18.47
N TYR A 256 -6.27 26.58 -19.16
CA TYR A 256 -5.07 27.18 -18.59
C TYR A 256 -4.41 28.15 -19.55
N THR A 257 -3.63 29.08 -19.01
CA THR A 257 -2.82 30.01 -19.82
C THR A 257 -1.41 29.43 -19.91
N THR A 258 -0.93 29.26 -21.13
CA THR A 258 0.45 28.82 -21.40
C THR A 258 1.46 29.87 -20.93
N LYS A 259 2.74 29.47 -20.80
CA LYS A 259 3.85 30.42 -20.51
C LYS A 259 3.96 31.54 -21.54
N THR A 260 3.43 31.33 -22.75
CA THR A 260 3.40 32.32 -23.84
C THR A 260 2.13 33.19 -23.85
N GLY A 261 1.29 33.12 -22.80
CA GLY A 261 0.07 33.91 -22.67
C GLY A 261 -1.13 33.40 -23.49
N LYS A 262 -1.01 32.29 -24.23
CA LYS A 262 -2.12 31.70 -25.00
C LYS A 262 -3.04 30.89 -24.11
N ARG A 263 -4.35 31.04 -24.28
CA ARG A 263 -5.33 30.13 -23.65
C ARG A 263 -5.23 28.75 -24.30
N ALA A 264 -5.17 27.73 -23.49
CA ALA A 264 -5.17 26.34 -23.91
C ALA A 264 -6.15 25.55 -23.03
N LYS A 265 -6.64 24.44 -23.54
CA LYS A 265 -7.57 23.55 -22.83
C LYS A 265 -6.95 22.16 -22.76
N ARG A 266 -6.95 21.58 -21.56
CA ARG A 266 -6.69 20.17 -21.41
C ARG A 266 -7.96 19.40 -21.73
N GLU A 267 -7.88 18.51 -22.70
CA GLU A 267 -8.93 17.54 -23.00
C GLU A 267 -8.68 16.23 -22.24
N SER A 268 -9.76 15.56 -21.87
CA SER A 268 -9.72 14.24 -21.24
C SER A 268 -9.31 13.18 -22.28
N ALA A 269 -8.52 12.20 -21.84
CA ALA A 269 -8.23 11.00 -22.62
C ALA A 269 -9.44 10.03 -22.69
N ILE A 270 -10.44 10.21 -21.81
CA ILE A 270 -11.67 9.43 -21.82
C ILE A 270 -12.61 9.93 -22.89
N ASP A 271 -12.93 9.07 -23.83
CA ASP A 271 -13.86 9.38 -24.91
C ASP A 271 -15.30 9.58 -24.42
N LEU A 272 -16.08 10.33 -25.20
CA LEU A 272 -17.47 10.65 -24.85
C LEU A 272 -18.38 9.42 -24.85
N ARG A 273 -18.06 8.37 -25.62
CA ARG A 273 -18.83 7.12 -25.62
C ARG A 273 -18.72 6.42 -24.28
N THR A 274 -17.51 6.30 -23.76
CA THR A 274 -17.26 5.75 -22.41
C THR A 274 -17.95 6.61 -21.33
N ALA A 275 -17.78 7.93 -21.38
CA ALA A 275 -18.33 8.83 -20.38
C ALA A 275 -19.87 8.91 -20.34
N ARG A 276 -20.54 8.60 -21.44
CA ARG A 276 -22.02 8.58 -21.53
C ARG A 276 -22.64 7.23 -21.16
N HIS A 277 -21.83 6.21 -20.98
CA HIS A 277 -22.32 4.89 -20.61
C HIS A 277 -22.85 4.91 -19.17
N PRO A 278 -24.05 4.33 -18.90
CA PRO A 278 -24.64 4.35 -17.54
C PRO A 278 -23.70 3.78 -16.45
N GLY A 279 -22.94 2.74 -16.78
CA GLY A 279 -21.96 2.13 -15.87
C GLY A 279 -20.82 3.08 -15.47
N TYR A 280 -20.55 4.12 -16.27
CA TYR A 280 -19.54 5.11 -15.93
C TYR A 280 -19.91 5.90 -14.67
N GLU A 281 -21.15 6.40 -14.57
CA GLU A 281 -21.64 7.12 -13.38
C GLU A 281 -21.62 6.21 -12.15
N VAL A 282 -22.07 4.97 -12.29
CA VAL A 282 -22.06 3.98 -11.21
C VAL A 282 -20.62 3.78 -10.70
N SER A 283 -19.66 3.59 -11.60
CA SER A 283 -18.24 3.45 -11.22
C SER A 283 -17.72 4.69 -10.50
N GLN A 284 -18.11 5.90 -10.92
CA GLN A 284 -17.68 7.16 -10.28
C GLN A 284 -18.26 7.35 -8.88
N VAL A 285 -19.41 6.78 -8.59
CA VAL A 285 -20.01 6.77 -7.25
C VAL A 285 -19.33 5.74 -6.36
N ILE A 286 -19.22 4.50 -6.86
CA ILE A 286 -18.72 3.37 -6.06
C ILE A 286 -17.23 3.53 -5.73
N ARG A 287 -16.40 4.06 -6.66
CA ARG A 287 -14.97 4.24 -6.41
C ARG A 287 -14.65 5.02 -5.13
N LYS A 288 -15.55 5.91 -4.70
CA LYS A 288 -15.36 6.66 -3.44
C LYS A 288 -15.35 5.78 -2.20
N MET A 289 -15.91 4.58 -2.30
CA MET A 289 -15.92 3.62 -1.18
C MET A 289 -14.51 3.08 -0.88
N ILE A 290 -13.58 3.15 -1.83
CA ILE A 290 -12.19 2.73 -1.61
C ILE A 290 -11.49 3.56 -0.52
N GLU A 291 -11.92 4.81 -0.32
CA GLU A 291 -11.41 5.69 0.75
C GLU A 291 -11.80 5.19 2.16
N THR A 292 -12.68 4.21 2.26
CA THR A 292 -13.15 3.61 3.52
C THR A 292 -12.52 2.26 3.84
N LEU A 293 -11.69 1.75 2.92
CA LEU A 293 -10.87 0.56 3.13
C LEU A 293 -9.57 0.96 3.86
#